data_a6e1c5a4bbbd536903b5ade067a19609
#
_entry.id   a6e1c5a4bbbd536903b5ade067a19609
#
_cell.length_a   1.000
_cell.length_b   1.000
_cell.length_c   1.000
_cell.angle_alpha   90.00
_cell.angle_beta   90.00
_cell.angle_gamma   90.00
#
_symmetry.space_group_name_H-M   'P 1'
#
loop_
_entity.id
_entity.type
_entity.pdbx_description
1 polymer ?
#
loop_
_entity_poly.entity_id
_entity_poly.type
_entity_poly.pdbx_seq_one_letter_code
_entity_poly.pdbx_strand_id
1 'polypeptide(L)'
;MRKLGTVDLEILSLAIKGKGTFNENNLENSDLKRYGVGKMLDALASLKDRKFISLNSDGSFTITELAREILWSSNIPIWGRILRLLQIKSCNLNQIIEILTIDEDKIIHEIEQLRKNQLVLMSPQRQGDKLIKIYEILPEGIHKIDKTETEGFNQINFGESKLNGEILVIIDKIKEEIQITSISESEKNNIIVKLNNLKNRLEI
;
A
#
# COMPACT_ATOMS: atom_id res chain seq x y z
N MET A 1 -12.53 -11.02 2.45
CA MET A 1 -12.91 -9.61 2.82
C MET A 1 -13.99 -9.07 1.90
N ARG A 2 -15.02 -8.36 2.41
CA ARG A 2 -16.02 -7.70 1.57
C ARG A 2 -15.35 -6.55 0.82
N LYS A 3 -15.20 -6.66 -0.50
CA LYS A 3 -14.50 -5.66 -1.31
C LYS A 3 -15.23 -4.31 -1.26
N LEU A 4 -14.50 -3.24 -0.91
CA LEU A 4 -15.00 -1.87 -1.02
C LEU A 4 -14.85 -1.39 -2.46
N GLY A 5 -15.84 -0.62 -2.93
CA GLY A 5 -15.73 0.15 -4.16
C GLY A 5 -15.13 1.54 -3.91
N THR A 6 -14.79 2.25 -4.99
CA THR A 6 -14.24 3.61 -4.88
C THR A 6 -15.19 4.59 -4.19
N VAL A 7 -16.51 4.50 -4.47
CA VAL A 7 -17.53 5.36 -3.82
C VAL A 7 -17.63 5.03 -2.33
N ASP A 8 -17.63 3.74 -1.97
CA ASP A 8 -17.64 3.30 -0.57
C ASP A 8 -16.46 3.89 0.20
N LEU A 9 -15.25 3.80 -0.38
CA LEU A 9 -14.02 4.34 0.20
C LEU A 9 -14.13 5.86 0.44
N GLU A 10 -14.63 6.60 -0.53
CA GLU A 10 -14.74 8.05 -0.42
C GLU A 10 -15.78 8.47 0.64
N ILE A 11 -16.91 7.75 0.76
CA ILE A 11 -17.89 7.98 1.84
C ILE A 11 -17.28 7.68 3.21
N LEU A 12 -16.60 6.54 3.36
CA LEU A 12 -15.94 6.19 4.64
C LEU A 12 -14.82 7.17 5.00
N SER A 13 -14.03 7.62 4.02
CA SER A 13 -12.99 8.64 4.23
C SER A 13 -13.59 9.97 4.68
N LEU A 14 -14.72 10.40 4.09
CA LEU A 14 -15.47 11.58 4.54
C LEU A 14 -15.90 11.44 6.01
N ALA A 15 -16.43 10.27 6.38
CA ALA A 15 -16.82 9.98 7.76
C ALA A 15 -15.63 10.05 8.73
N ILE A 16 -14.47 9.52 8.36
CA ILE A 16 -13.25 9.59 9.18
C ILE A 16 -12.82 11.04 9.42
N LYS A 17 -12.82 11.88 8.38
CA LYS A 17 -12.52 13.32 8.48
C LYS A 17 -13.55 14.05 9.36
N GLY A 18 -14.80 13.63 9.34
CA GLY A 18 -15.90 14.13 10.19
C GLY A 18 -15.93 13.51 11.60
N LYS A 19 -14.79 13.01 12.10
CA LYS A 19 -14.68 12.37 13.45
C LYS A 19 -15.59 11.15 13.64
N GLY A 20 -15.92 10.49 12.54
CA GLY A 20 -16.70 9.25 12.52
C GLY A 20 -18.19 9.44 12.21
N THR A 21 -18.68 10.66 11.99
CA THR A 21 -20.07 10.94 11.63
C THR A 21 -20.16 11.82 10.39
N PHE A 22 -21.24 11.69 9.63
CA PHE A 22 -21.54 12.54 8.50
C PHE A 22 -23.07 12.57 8.24
N ASN A 23 -23.53 13.54 7.50
CA ASN A 23 -24.92 13.70 7.10
C ASN A 23 -25.04 14.08 5.61
N GLU A 24 -26.25 14.30 5.14
CA GLU A 24 -26.54 14.69 3.76
C GLU A 24 -25.79 15.96 3.34
N ASN A 25 -25.74 16.99 4.20
CA ASN A 25 -25.02 18.23 3.91
C ASN A 25 -23.52 17.99 3.70
N ASN A 26 -22.91 17.05 4.43
CA ASN A 26 -21.51 16.70 4.24
C ASN A 26 -21.28 16.02 2.88
N LEU A 27 -22.21 15.18 2.43
CA LEU A 27 -22.14 14.52 1.12
C LEU A 27 -22.30 15.53 -0.02
N GLU A 28 -23.29 16.42 0.06
CA GLU A 28 -23.56 17.46 -0.93
C GLU A 28 -22.43 18.48 -1.08
N ASN A 29 -21.74 18.82 0.02
CA ASN A 29 -20.61 19.75 0.03
C ASN A 29 -19.27 19.09 -0.27
N SER A 30 -19.25 17.80 -0.56
CA SER A 30 -18.05 17.05 -0.91
C SER A 30 -17.94 16.78 -2.42
N ASP A 31 -16.79 16.27 -2.85
CA ASP A 31 -16.56 15.81 -4.23
C ASP A 31 -17.45 14.62 -4.61
N LEU A 32 -18.13 13.99 -3.65
CA LEU A 32 -19.05 12.87 -3.88
C LEU A 32 -20.25 13.25 -4.73
N LYS A 33 -20.66 14.52 -4.74
CA LYS A 33 -21.75 15.02 -5.60
C LYS A 33 -21.57 14.69 -7.10
N ARG A 34 -20.32 14.49 -7.55
CA ARG A 34 -20.03 14.08 -8.93
C ARG A 34 -20.63 12.73 -9.33
N TYR A 35 -20.91 11.86 -8.37
CA TYR A 35 -21.45 10.53 -8.62
C TYR A 35 -22.98 10.53 -8.82
N GLY A 36 -23.67 11.62 -8.46
CA GLY A 36 -25.11 11.75 -8.49
C GLY A 36 -25.82 11.06 -7.30
N VAL A 37 -27.02 11.55 -6.98
CA VAL A 37 -27.78 11.16 -5.78
C VAL A 37 -28.07 9.64 -5.76
N GLY A 38 -28.55 9.08 -6.89
CA GLY A 38 -28.90 7.66 -6.97
C GLY A 38 -27.73 6.75 -6.59
N LYS A 39 -26.54 6.98 -7.17
CA LYS A 39 -25.34 6.18 -6.87
C LYS A 39 -24.85 6.36 -5.42
N MET A 40 -25.02 7.54 -4.84
CA MET A 40 -24.72 7.77 -3.43
C MET A 40 -25.68 7.01 -2.52
N LEU A 41 -26.99 7.02 -2.80
CA LEU A 41 -27.99 6.28 -2.03
C LEU A 41 -27.75 4.77 -2.09
N ASP A 42 -27.44 4.24 -3.27
CA ASP A 42 -27.10 2.81 -3.44
C ASP A 42 -25.86 2.44 -2.61
N ALA A 43 -24.82 3.29 -2.63
CA ALA A 43 -23.62 3.06 -1.85
C ALA A 43 -23.89 3.13 -0.33
N LEU A 44 -24.69 4.10 0.14
CA LEU A 44 -25.10 4.21 1.54
C LEU A 44 -25.90 2.99 1.99
N ALA A 45 -26.88 2.55 1.20
CA ALA A 45 -27.65 1.34 1.47
C ALA A 45 -26.73 0.11 1.57
N SER A 46 -25.85 -0.07 0.59
CA SER A 46 -24.85 -1.15 0.59
C SER A 46 -23.91 -1.11 1.79
N LEU A 47 -23.40 0.06 2.17
CA LEU A 47 -22.53 0.22 3.36
C LEU A 47 -23.27 -0.12 4.65
N LYS A 48 -24.54 0.30 4.76
CA LYS A 48 -25.42 0.00 5.91
C LYS A 48 -25.70 -1.51 6.01
N ASP A 49 -26.08 -2.17 4.92
CA ASP A 49 -26.36 -3.61 4.88
C ASP A 49 -25.12 -4.43 5.25
N ARG A 50 -23.95 -3.98 4.85
CA ARG A 50 -22.63 -4.58 5.21
C ARG A 50 -22.18 -4.19 6.60
N LYS A 51 -22.94 -3.37 7.34
CA LYS A 51 -22.64 -2.90 8.70
C LYS A 51 -21.38 -2.03 8.79
N PHE A 52 -21.00 -1.33 7.74
CA PHE A 52 -19.89 -0.38 7.77
C PHE A 52 -20.30 0.99 8.28
N ILE A 53 -21.58 1.33 8.13
CA ILE A 53 -22.18 2.53 8.72
C ILE A 53 -23.48 2.17 9.43
N SER A 54 -23.88 2.97 10.41
CA SER A 54 -25.18 2.93 11.08
C SER A 54 -25.90 4.27 10.89
N LEU A 55 -27.22 4.21 10.72
CA LEU A 55 -28.08 5.39 10.66
C LEU A 55 -28.50 5.77 12.09
N ASN A 56 -28.31 7.02 12.45
CA ASN A 56 -28.73 7.58 13.74
C ASN A 56 -30.17 8.11 13.69
N SER A 57 -30.77 8.37 14.86
CA SER A 57 -32.14 8.88 14.96
C SER A 57 -32.32 10.30 14.41
N ASP A 58 -31.25 11.07 14.30
CA ASP A 58 -31.24 12.44 13.73
C ASP A 58 -31.02 12.45 12.20
N GLY A 59 -30.97 11.27 11.56
CA GLY A 59 -30.71 11.13 10.11
C GLY A 59 -29.25 11.18 9.72
N SER A 60 -28.33 11.37 10.65
CA SER A 60 -26.89 11.27 10.37
C SER A 60 -26.42 9.82 10.32
N PHE A 61 -25.24 9.59 9.74
CA PHE A 61 -24.58 8.28 9.69
C PHE A 61 -23.33 8.28 10.58
N THR A 62 -23.10 7.14 11.24
CA THR A 62 -21.86 6.88 12.00
C THR A 62 -21.11 5.72 11.40
N ILE A 63 -19.79 5.87 11.22
CA ILE A 63 -18.90 4.78 10.81
C ILE A 63 -18.77 3.77 11.96
N THR A 64 -18.86 2.48 11.64
CA THR A 64 -18.70 1.41 12.64
C THR A 64 -17.22 1.06 12.85
N GLU A 65 -16.93 0.35 13.93
CA GLU A 65 -15.58 -0.18 14.17
C GLU A 65 -15.15 -1.15 13.07
N LEU A 66 -16.07 -1.99 12.57
CA LEU A 66 -15.82 -2.88 11.45
C LEU A 66 -15.27 -2.15 10.21
N ALA A 67 -15.80 -0.96 9.91
CA ALA A 67 -15.30 -0.16 8.80
C ALA A 67 -13.92 0.46 9.11
N ARG A 68 -13.68 0.88 10.36
CA ARG A 68 -12.38 1.40 10.78
C ARG A 68 -11.28 0.36 10.64
N GLU A 69 -11.56 -0.90 10.96
CA GLU A 69 -10.63 -2.03 10.86
C GLU A 69 -10.19 -2.34 9.42
N ILE A 70 -10.82 -1.77 8.41
CA ILE A 70 -10.39 -2.00 7.01
C ILE A 70 -9.10 -1.25 6.71
N LEU A 71 -9.04 0.06 7.03
CA LEU A 71 -7.95 0.96 6.63
C LEU A 71 -7.43 1.85 7.76
N TRP A 72 -8.23 2.14 8.79
CA TRP A 72 -7.92 3.21 9.74
C TRP A 72 -7.60 2.72 11.16
N SER A 73 -7.66 1.42 11.42
CA SER A 73 -7.27 0.85 12.72
C SER A 73 -5.77 0.97 12.95
N SER A 74 -5.38 1.35 14.18
CA SER A 74 -3.97 1.37 14.60
C SER A 74 -3.32 -0.02 14.61
N ASN A 75 -4.12 -1.08 14.66
CA ASN A 75 -3.65 -2.47 14.64
C ASN A 75 -3.16 -2.93 13.25
N ILE A 76 -3.48 -2.15 12.20
CA ILE A 76 -3.01 -2.43 10.85
C ILE A 76 -1.74 -1.61 10.60
N PRO A 77 -0.61 -2.24 10.28
CA PRO A 77 0.62 -1.51 9.94
C PRO A 77 0.41 -0.62 8.71
N ILE A 78 1.18 0.46 8.60
CA ILE A 78 1.01 1.48 7.55
C ILE A 78 1.09 0.84 6.15
N TRP A 79 2.05 -0.05 5.92
CA TRP A 79 2.17 -0.78 4.67
C TRP A 79 0.90 -1.56 4.29
N GLY A 80 0.26 -2.19 5.27
CA GLY A 80 -0.97 -2.94 5.05
C GLY A 80 -2.14 -2.04 4.68
N ARG A 81 -2.24 -0.86 5.29
CA ARG A 81 -3.24 0.17 4.93
C ARG A 81 -3.03 0.68 3.51
N ILE A 82 -1.76 0.94 3.13
CA ILE A 82 -1.41 1.38 1.77
C ILE A 82 -1.80 0.31 0.75
N LEU A 83 -1.41 -0.96 0.94
CA LEU A 83 -1.76 -2.03 0.01
C LEU A 83 -3.28 -2.23 -0.10
N ARG A 84 -4.01 -2.22 1.01
CA ARG A 84 -5.49 -2.32 1.00
C ARG A 84 -6.14 -1.14 0.26
N LEU A 85 -5.63 0.08 0.44
CA LEU A 85 -6.09 1.25 -0.31
C LEU A 85 -5.85 1.06 -1.81
N LEU A 86 -4.65 0.66 -2.20
CA LEU A 86 -4.27 0.46 -3.60
C LEU A 86 -4.98 -0.73 -4.26
N GLN A 87 -5.49 -1.70 -3.51
CA GLN A 87 -6.41 -2.73 -4.03
C GLN A 87 -7.75 -2.13 -4.49
N ILE A 88 -8.18 -1.00 -3.90
CA ILE A 88 -9.47 -0.37 -4.22
C ILE A 88 -9.30 0.57 -5.41
N LYS A 89 -8.24 1.36 -5.42
CA LYS A 89 -7.92 2.31 -6.50
C LYS A 89 -6.45 2.71 -6.49
N SER A 90 -5.92 2.99 -7.67
CA SER A 90 -4.62 3.65 -7.81
C SER A 90 -4.68 5.07 -7.26
N CYS A 91 -3.64 5.52 -6.58
CA CYS A 91 -3.60 6.81 -5.89
C CYS A 91 -2.26 7.51 -6.12
N ASN A 92 -2.29 8.85 -6.15
CA ASN A 92 -1.08 9.65 -5.94
C ASN A 92 -0.76 9.79 -4.45
N LEU A 93 0.42 10.32 -4.12
CA LEU A 93 0.88 10.48 -2.73
C LEU A 93 -0.11 11.29 -1.89
N ASN A 94 -0.57 12.44 -2.39
CA ASN A 94 -1.50 13.30 -1.66
C ASN A 94 -2.82 12.59 -1.34
N GLN A 95 -3.35 11.80 -2.28
CA GLN A 95 -4.56 11.00 -2.05
C GLN A 95 -4.36 9.93 -0.98
N ILE A 96 -3.19 9.28 -0.94
CA ILE A 96 -2.86 8.29 0.09
C ILE A 96 -2.82 8.95 1.47
N ILE A 97 -2.11 10.07 1.60
CA ILE A 97 -2.02 10.85 2.84
C ILE A 97 -3.40 11.28 3.30
N GLU A 98 -4.18 11.86 2.40
CA GLU A 98 -5.51 12.39 2.68
C GLU A 98 -6.50 11.31 3.14
N ILE A 99 -6.51 10.14 2.48
CA ILE A 99 -7.42 9.04 2.80
C ILE A 99 -7.01 8.33 4.09
N LEU A 100 -5.72 8.04 4.26
CA LEU A 100 -5.23 7.31 5.43
C LEU A 100 -5.06 8.19 6.67
N THR A 101 -5.01 9.52 6.49
CA THR A 101 -4.79 10.50 7.57
C THR A 101 -3.50 10.22 8.37
N ILE A 102 -2.41 9.94 7.64
CA ILE A 102 -1.09 9.62 8.20
C ILE A 102 -0.08 10.64 7.67
N ASP A 103 0.94 10.95 8.48
CA ASP A 103 2.00 11.90 8.13
C ASP A 103 2.72 11.50 6.85
N GLU A 104 3.07 12.52 6.04
CA GLU A 104 3.70 12.36 4.72
C GLU A 104 5.00 11.56 4.79
N ASP A 105 5.89 11.88 5.72
CA ASP A 105 7.20 11.20 5.84
C ASP A 105 7.06 9.70 6.08
N LYS A 106 6.08 9.30 6.92
CA LYS A 106 5.78 7.89 7.18
C LYS A 106 5.26 7.18 5.94
N ILE A 107 4.36 7.84 5.19
CA ILE A 107 3.81 7.29 3.94
C ILE A 107 4.90 7.13 2.90
N ILE A 108 5.77 8.14 2.70
CA ILE A 108 6.86 8.08 1.73
C ILE A 108 7.80 6.91 2.06
N HIS A 109 8.22 6.81 3.33
CA HIS A 109 9.09 5.72 3.77
C HIS A 109 8.50 4.34 3.46
N GLU A 110 7.24 4.11 3.81
CA GLU A 110 6.56 2.83 3.57
C GLU A 110 6.36 2.54 2.07
N ILE A 111 5.99 3.54 1.27
CA ILE A 111 5.84 3.38 -0.18
C ILE A 111 7.17 2.97 -0.82
N GLU A 112 8.28 3.59 -0.43
CA GLU A 112 9.60 3.21 -0.96
C GLU A 112 10.00 1.79 -0.56
N GLN A 113 9.67 1.34 0.65
CA GLN A 113 9.85 -0.05 1.06
C GLN A 113 8.98 -1.00 0.24
N LEU A 114 7.70 -0.67 0.02
CA LEU A 114 6.81 -1.47 -0.81
C LEU A 114 7.28 -1.57 -2.27
N ARG A 115 7.85 -0.49 -2.81
CA ARG A 115 8.43 -0.47 -4.16
C ARG A 115 9.71 -1.30 -4.25
N LYS A 116 10.62 -1.18 -3.30
CA LYS A 116 11.83 -2.01 -3.20
C LYS A 116 11.50 -3.50 -3.16
N ASN A 117 10.41 -3.85 -2.47
CA ASN A 117 9.92 -5.23 -2.38
C ASN A 117 9.01 -5.65 -3.57
N GLN A 118 8.90 -4.84 -4.62
CA GLN A 118 8.09 -5.13 -5.82
C GLN A 118 6.61 -5.41 -5.53
N LEU A 119 6.05 -4.77 -4.51
CA LEU A 119 4.64 -4.91 -4.15
C LEU A 119 3.78 -3.78 -4.72
N VAL A 120 4.43 -2.64 -5.05
CA VAL A 120 3.81 -1.43 -5.59
C VAL A 120 4.63 -0.91 -6.76
N LEU A 121 3.95 -0.59 -7.86
CA LEU A 121 4.50 0.11 -9.00
C LEU A 121 4.24 1.61 -8.85
N MET A 122 5.22 2.43 -9.24
CA MET A 122 5.03 3.87 -9.45
C MET A 122 5.12 4.18 -10.94
N SER A 123 4.04 4.73 -11.48
CA SER A 123 3.97 5.19 -12.88
C SER A 123 3.78 6.70 -12.96
N PRO A 124 4.55 7.42 -13.80
CA PRO A 124 4.28 8.82 -14.06
C PRO A 124 3.05 8.95 -14.99
N GLN A 125 2.06 9.75 -14.56
CA GLN A 125 0.87 10.05 -15.38
C GLN A 125 0.77 11.55 -15.59
N ARG A 126 0.35 11.96 -16.81
CA ARG A 126 0.12 13.35 -17.13
C ARG A 126 -1.30 13.75 -16.73
N GLN A 127 -1.41 14.77 -15.88
CA GLN A 127 -2.69 15.38 -15.50
C GLN A 127 -2.64 16.88 -15.85
N GLY A 128 -3.28 17.25 -16.97
CA GLY A 128 -3.09 18.57 -17.56
C GLY A 128 -1.63 18.80 -17.94
N ASP A 129 -1.03 19.88 -17.45
CA ASP A 129 0.38 20.24 -17.71
C ASP A 129 1.36 19.67 -16.67
N LYS A 130 0.87 18.95 -15.66
CA LYS A 130 1.70 18.41 -14.58
C LYS A 130 1.89 16.92 -14.74
N LEU A 131 3.14 16.45 -14.43
CA LEU A 131 3.45 15.04 -14.28
C LEU A 131 3.25 14.67 -12.82
N ILE A 132 2.35 13.70 -12.56
CA ILE A 132 2.08 13.18 -11.23
C ILE A 132 2.52 11.73 -11.13
N LYS A 133 2.97 11.32 -9.95
CA LYS A 133 3.32 9.93 -9.64
C LYS A 133 2.07 9.22 -9.14
N ILE A 134 1.66 8.15 -9.83
CA ILE A 134 0.55 7.27 -9.41
C ILE A 134 1.15 5.96 -8.92
N TYR A 135 0.64 5.49 -7.79
CA TYR A 135 1.00 4.22 -7.19
C TYR A 135 -0.09 3.18 -7.44
N GLU A 136 0.31 1.99 -7.83
CA GLU A 136 -0.55 0.87 -8.16
C GLU A 136 -0.04 -0.39 -7.47
N ILE A 137 -0.96 -1.23 -6.97
CA ILE A 137 -0.59 -2.49 -6.36
C ILE A 137 -0.21 -3.50 -7.44
N LEU A 138 0.88 -4.24 -7.23
CA LEU A 138 1.29 -5.35 -8.08
C LEU A 138 0.65 -6.68 -7.62
N PRO A 139 0.60 -7.72 -8.47
CA PRO A 139 0.07 -9.03 -8.09
C PRO A 139 0.68 -9.60 -6.80
N GLU A 140 1.99 -9.39 -6.59
CA GLU A 140 2.71 -9.79 -5.39
C GLU A 140 2.20 -9.05 -4.16
N GLY A 141 1.86 -7.77 -4.30
CA GLY A 141 1.24 -6.96 -3.26
C GLY A 141 -0.16 -7.45 -2.89
N ILE A 142 -0.96 -7.83 -3.90
CA ILE A 142 -2.28 -8.43 -3.69
C ILE A 142 -2.14 -9.75 -2.92
N HIS A 143 -1.26 -10.64 -3.38
CA HIS A 143 -1.01 -11.91 -2.69
C HIS A 143 -0.54 -11.70 -1.25
N LYS A 144 0.35 -10.72 -1.03
CA LYS A 144 0.86 -10.38 0.30
C LYS A 144 -0.24 -9.92 1.25
N ILE A 145 -1.12 -9.02 0.79
CA ILE A 145 -2.21 -8.51 1.64
C ILE A 145 -3.28 -9.59 1.89
N ASP A 146 -3.60 -10.42 0.89
CA ASP A 146 -4.56 -11.51 1.05
C ASP A 146 -4.05 -12.55 2.07
N LYS A 147 -2.76 -12.82 2.10
CA LYS A 147 -2.13 -13.71 3.07
C LYS A 147 -2.26 -13.21 4.52
N THR A 148 -2.30 -11.88 4.73
CA THR A 148 -2.50 -11.31 6.07
C THR A 148 -3.87 -11.63 6.68
N GLU A 149 -4.87 -11.95 5.85
CA GLU A 149 -6.20 -12.32 6.33
C GLU A 149 -6.22 -13.68 7.03
N THR A 150 -5.27 -14.56 6.69
CA THR A 150 -5.13 -15.91 7.28
C THR A 150 -4.06 -15.98 8.35
N GLU A 151 -2.94 -15.26 8.18
CA GLU A 151 -1.76 -15.35 9.04
C GLU A 151 -1.60 -14.16 9.99
N GLY A 152 -2.35 -13.07 9.77
CA GLY A 152 -2.19 -11.82 10.50
C GLY A 152 -0.97 -11.01 10.02
N PHE A 153 -0.92 -9.73 10.42
CA PHE A 153 0.14 -8.80 9.99
C PHE A 153 1.50 -9.05 10.65
N ASN A 154 1.52 -9.62 11.84
CA ASN A 154 2.74 -9.79 12.64
C ASN A 154 3.71 -10.86 12.09
N GLN A 155 3.25 -11.74 11.22
CA GLN A 155 4.07 -12.78 10.61
C GLN A 155 4.71 -12.35 9.29
N ILE A 156 4.39 -11.14 8.82
CA ILE A 156 4.88 -10.63 7.54
C ILE A 156 6.01 -9.65 7.81
N ASN A 157 7.24 -10.15 7.84
CA ASN A 157 8.42 -9.32 7.81
C ASN A 157 8.69 -8.86 6.36
N PHE A 158 8.88 -7.57 6.17
CA PHE A 158 9.66 -7.04 5.05
C PHE A 158 11.14 -7.23 5.43
N GLY A 159 11.57 -8.48 5.58
CA GLY A 159 12.99 -8.79 5.56
C GLY A 159 13.54 -8.37 4.21
N GLU A 160 14.77 -7.90 4.18
CA GLU A 160 15.62 -7.73 3.00
C GLU A 160 15.16 -8.71 1.94
N SER A 161 14.92 -8.22 0.73
CA SER A 161 14.33 -9.01 -0.35
C SER A 161 14.97 -10.40 -0.30
N LYS A 162 14.17 -11.45 -0.11
CA LYS A 162 14.67 -12.84 -0.06
C LYS A 162 15.58 -13.14 -1.26
N LEU A 163 15.31 -12.44 -2.37
CA LEU A 163 16.11 -12.40 -3.57
C LEU A 163 17.51 -11.79 -3.33
N ASN A 164 17.62 -10.67 -2.61
CA ASN A 164 18.92 -10.07 -2.29
C ASN A 164 19.72 -11.00 -1.37
N GLY A 165 19.08 -11.63 -0.39
CA GLY A 165 19.73 -12.63 0.47
C GLY A 165 20.20 -13.85 -0.32
N GLU A 166 19.40 -14.36 -1.25
CA GLU A 166 19.78 -15.46 -2.12
C GLU A 166 20.92 -15.08 -3.07
N ILE A 167 20.89 -13.86 -3.65
CA ILE A 167 21.98 -13.35 -4.51
C ILE A 167 23.26 -13.16 -3.71
N LEU A 168 23.21 -12.66 -2.48
CA LEU A 168 24.37 -12.51 -1.61
C LEU A 168 25.03 -13.86 -1.31
N VAL A 169 24.22 -14.89 -1.02
CA VAL A 169 24.71 -16.27 -0.82
C VAL A 169 25.38 -16.81 -2.09
N ILE A 170 24.78 -16.55 -3.27
CA ILE A 170 25.37 -16.96 -4.56
C ILE A 170 26.69 -16.24 -4.81
N ILE A 171 26.77 -14.93 -4.55
CA ILE A 171 28.03 -14.16 -4.67
C ILE A 171 29.12 -14.75 -3.78
N ASP A 172 28.81 -15.08 -2.53
CA ASP A 172 29.80 -15.63 -1.61
C ASP A 172 30.25 -17.04 -2.04
N LYS A 173 29.34 -17.91 -2.56
CA LYS A 173 29.73 -19.19 -3.16
C LYS A 173 30.63 -19.04 -4.38
N ILE A 174 30.32 -18.10 -5.29
CA ILE A 174 31.16 -17.84 -6.47
C ILE A 174 32.56 -17.39 -6.03
N LYS A 175 32.69 -16.59 -4.97
CA LYS A 175 34.01 -16.19 -4.44
C LYS A 175 34.83 -17.37 -3.92
N GLU A 176 34.17 -18.31 -3.21
CA GLU A 176 34.81 -19.53 -2.74
C GLU A 176 35.28 -20.42 -3.91
N GLU A 177 34.43 -20.61 -4.93
CA GLU A 177 34.77 -21.39 -6.13
C GLU A 177 35.95 -20.79 -6.91
N ILE A 178 36.02 -19.46 -7.04
CA ILE A 178 37.11 -18.76 -7.73
C ILE A 178 38.43 -18.96 -7.01
N GLN A 179 38.46 -19.02 -5.69
CA GLN A 179 39.69 -19.24 -4.92
C GLN A 179 40.31 -20.62 -5.19
N ILE A 180 39.47 -21.63 -5.51
CA ILE A 180 39.92 -23.01 -5.75
C ILE A 180 40.30 -23.23 -7.22
N THR A 181 39.88 -22.33 -8.12
CA THR A 181 40.09 -22.48 -9.57
C THR A 181 41.52 -22.16 -9.98
N SER A 182 42.04 -22.83 -11.00
CA SER A 182 43.42 -22.69 -11.53
C SER A 182 43.61 -21.47 -12.45
N ILE A 183 42.99 -20.33 -12.15
CA ILE A 183 43.20 -19.07 -12.87
C ILE A 183 44.27 -18.21 -12.20
N SER A 184 44.83 -17.24 -12.93
CA SER A 184 45.87 -16.39 -12.39
C SER A 184 45.39 -15.53 -11.19
N GLU A 185 46.29 -15.26 -10.22
CA GLU A 185 45.92 -14.43 -9.06
C GLU A 185 45.44 -13.02 -9.45
N SER A 186 45.93 -12.45 -10.54
CA SER A 186 45.46 -11.16 -11.06
C SER A 186 44.01 -11.22 -11.54
N GLU A 187 43.60 -12.30 -12.22
CA GLU A 187 42.24 -12.50 -12.67
C GLU A 187 41.27 -12.79 -11.51
N LYS A 188 41.70 -13.61 -10.52
CA LYS A 188 40.94 -13.85 -9.30
C LYS A 188 40.60 -12.53 -8.60
N ASN A 189 41.62 -11.68 -8.35
CA ASN A 189 41.44 -10.40 -7.69
C ASN A 189 40.47 -9.47 -8.47
N ASN A 190 40.57 -9.42 -9.79
CA ASN A 190 39.68 -8.61 -10.61
C ASN A 190 38.21 -9.07 -10.51
N ILE A 191 37.97 -10.38 -10.49
CA ILE A 191 36.60 -10.94 -10.34
C ILE A 191 36.05 -10.68 -8.93
N ILE A 192 36.87 -10.89 -7.88
CA ILE A 192 36.48 -10.64 -6.51
C ILE A 192 36.13 -9.16 -6.28
N VAL A 193 36.89 -8.23 -6.84
CA VAL A 193 36.55 -6.79 -6.79
C VAL A 193 35.19 -6.49 -7.43
N LYS A 194 34.91 -7.09 -8.60
CA LYS A 194 33.60 -6.92 -9.28
C LYS A 194 32.45 -7.48 -8.43
N LEU A 195 32.63 -8.66 -7.82
CA LEU A 195 31.64 -9.29 -6.96
C LEU A 195 31.40 -8.47 -5.69
N ASN A 196 32.46 -7.90 -5.08
CA ASN A 196 32.32 -7.00 -3.93
C ASN A 196 31.57 -5.72 -4.30
N ASN A 197 31.84 -5.13 -5.46
CA ASN A 197 31.10 -3.96 -5.94
C ASN A 197 29.62 -4.28 -6.19
N LEU A 198 29.30 -5.48 -6.69
CA LEU A 198 27.92 -5.93 -6.84
C LEU A 198 27.24 -6.12 -5.49
N LYS A 199 27.94 -6.78 -4.54
CA LYS A 199 27.45 -6.98 -3.17
C LYS A 199 27.12 -5.65 -2.51
N ASN A 200 28.01 -4.66 -2.55
CA ASN A 200 27.80 -3.34 -1.98
C ASN A 200 26.61 -2.58 -2.60
N ARG A 201 26.30 -2.83 -3.88
CA ARG A 201 25.14 -2.24 -4.55
C ARG A 201 23.81 -2.91 -4.17
N LEU A 202 23.84 -4.13 -3.67
CA LEU A 202 22.67 -4.89 -3.23
C LEU A 202 22.35 -4.67 -1.75
N GLU A 203 23.33 -4.23 -0.96
CA GLU A 203 23.21 -3.91 0.47
C GLU A 203 22.76 -2.46 0.74
N ILE A 204 22.57 -1.62 -0.30
CA ILE A 204 22.01 -0.26 -0.22
C ILE A 204 20.51 -0.29 -0.51
#